data_704a8d75c069da2ec627fb27a5b3d7f7
#
_entry.id   704a8d75c069da2ec627fb27a5b3d7f7
#
_cell.length_a   1.000
_cell.length_b   1.000
_cell.length_c   1.000
_cell.angle_alpha   90.00
_cell.angle_beta   90.00
_cell.angle_gamma   90.00
#
_symmetry.space_group_name_H-M   'P 1'
#
loop_
_entity.id
_entity.type
_entity.pdbx_description
1 polymer ?
#
loop_
_entity_poly.entity_id
_entity_poly.type
_entity_poly.pdbx_seq_one_letter_code
_entity_poly.pdbx_strand_id
1 'polypeptide(L)'
;VNYKERTERETKQLLEFSSADMIRKILPVLDSFELAFKNNEDFESFKKGIELVYAQLNDILKQEGLTSIAAQGLKFDPYKHEVLMKEKSDKEEDIVLEELQKGYELKGKILRHSKVKISG
;
A
#
# COMPACT_ATOMS: atom_id res chain seq x y z
N VAL A 1 7.25 -24.52 34.36
CA VAL A 1 7.07 -23.53 33.30
C VAL A 1 5.90 -23.92 32.42
N ASN A 2 4.96 -23.03 32.30
CA ASN A 2 3.77 -23.25 31.51
C ASN A 2 4.10 -23.10 30.03
N TYR A 3 3.83 -24.13 29.24
CA TYR A 3 4.10 -24.17 27.80
C TYR A 3 3.39 -23.04 27.06
N LYS A 4 2.15 -22.74 27.44
CA LYS A 4 1.35 -21.71 26.84
C LYS A 4 1.95 -20.32 27.05
N GLU A 5 2.39 -20.04 28.28
CA GLU A 5 3.02 -18.76 28.62
C GLU A 5 4.32 -18.55 27.86
N ARG A 6 5.11 -19.62 27.70
CA ARG A 6 6.35 -19.57 26.96
C ARG A 6 6.10 -19.25 25.49
N THR A 7 5.12 -19.90 24.88
CA THR A 7 4.75 -19.69 23.49
C THR A 7 4.26 -18.25 23.26
N GLU A 8 3.42 -17.74 24.15
CA GLU A 8 2.93 -16.37 24.08
C GLU A 8 4.07 -15.35 24.17
N ARG A 9 5.05 -15.60 25.05
CA ARG A 9 6.21 -14.73 25.20
C ARG A 9 7.08 -14.74 23.95
N GLU A 10 7.36 -15.92 23.41
CA GLU A 10 8.16 -16.06 22.18
C GLU A 10 7.48 -15.39 20.99
N THR A 11 6.17 -15.53 20.86
CA THR A 11 5.38 -14.88 19.82
C THR A 11 5.46 -13.36 19.94
N LYS A 12 5.31 -12.84 21.16
CA LYS A 12 5.40 -11.40 21.42
C LYS A 12 6.77 -10.85 21.04
N GLN A 13 7.83 -11.55 21.42
CA GLN A 13 9.19 -11.16 21.09
C GLN A 13 9.43 -11.16 19.57
N LEU A 14 8.91 -12.16 18.87
CA LEU A 14 9.01 -12.24 17.42
C LEU A 14 8.29 -11.07 16.74
N LEU A 15 7.10 -10.71 17.21
CA LEU A 15 6.35 -9.57 16.68
C LEU A 15 7.08 -8.25 16.93
N GLU A 16 7.64 -8.06 18.12
CA GLU A 16 8.43 -6.87 18.44
C GLU A 16 9.66 -6.77 17.54
N PHE A 17 10.35 -7.88 17.31
CA PHE A 17 11.52 -7.92 16.43
C PHE A 17 11.13 -7.58 14.99
N SER A 18 10.02 -8.15 14.49
CA SER A 18 9.54 -7.88 13.13
C SER A 18 9.18 -6.41 12.94
N SER A 19 8.55 -5.80 13.95
CA SER A 19 8.20 -4.37 13.91
C SER A 19 9.44 -3.50 13.89
N ALA A 20 10.45 -3.83 14.71
CA ALA A 20 11.70 -3.08 14.75
C ALA A 20 12.44 -3.16 13.42
N ASP A 21 12.45 -4.33 12.78
CA ASP A 21 13.08 -4.51 11.48
C ASP A 21 12.40 -3.66 10.41
N MET A 22 11.06 -3.69 10.35
CA MET A 22 10.30 -2.89 9.40
C MET A 22 10.48 -1.40 9.64
N ILE A 23 10.46 -0.97 10.89
CA ILE A 23 10.67 0.44 11.24
C ILE A 23 12.05 0.91 10.78
N ARG A 24 13.10 0.10 11.00
CA ARG A 24 14.44 0.44 10.54
C ARG A 24 14.51 0.62 9.03
N LYS A 25 13.76 -0.18 8.28
CA LYS A 25 13.69 -0.07 6.82
C LYS A 25 12.97 1.20 6.37
N ILE A 26 12.04 1.72 7.17
CA ILE A 26 11.28 2.93 6.87
C ILE A 26 12.01 4.20 7.30
N LEU A 27 12.88 4.14 8.30
CA LEU A 27 13.58 5.33 8.79
C LEU A 27 14.27 6.13 7.69
N PRO A 28 14.95 5.52 6.69
CA PRO A 28 15.51 6.30 5.58
C PRO A 28 14.48 7.10 4.80
N VAL A 29 13.22 6.64 4.76
CA VAL A 29 12.14 7.38 4.11
C VAL A 29 11.81 8.65 4.89
N LEU A 30 11.77 8.56 6.23
CA LEU A 30 11.59 9.74 7.08
C LEU A 30 12.71 10.74 6.87
N ASP A 31 13.95 10.27 6.78
CA ASP A 31 15.11 11.12 6.51
C ASP A 31 14.97 11.84 5.18
N SER A 32 14.50 11.15 4.16
CA SER A 32 14.27 11.71 2.84
C SER A 32 13.18 12.78 2.84
N PHE A 33 12.09 12.56 3.61
CA PHE A 33 11.06 13.57 3.80
C PHE A 33 11.61 14.83 4.46
N GLU A 34 12.37 14.68 5.53
CA GLU A 34 12.98 15.81 6.23
C GLU A 34 13.87 16.61 5.29
N LEU A 35 14.66 15.91 4.46
CA LEU A 35 15.52 16.56 3.48
C LEU A 35 14.69 17.33 2.43
N ALA A 36 13.61 16.74 1.94
CA ALA A 36 12.72 17.38 0.97
C ALA A 36 12.08 18.64 1.54
N PHE A 37 11.69 18.63 2.81
CA PHE A 37 11.11 19.80 3.47
C PHE A 37 12.13 20.92 3.67
N LYS A 38 13.41 20.59 3.83
CA LYS A 38 14.47 21.59 3.93
C LYS A 38 14.80 22.23 2.58
N ASN A 39 14.62 21.48 1.48
CA ASN A 39 14.96 21.91 0.12
C ASN A 39 13.70 22.28 -0.66
N ASN A 40 12.90 23.20 -0.12
CA ASN A 40 11.62 23.58 -0.72
C ASN A 40 11.66 24.97 -1.37
N GLU A 41 12.77 25.31 -2.02
CA GLU A 41 12.96 26.64 -2.63
C GLU A 41 11.93 26.96 -3.70
N ASP A 42 11.56 25.97 -4.52
CA ASP A 42 10.50 26.11 -5.50
C ASP A 42 9.64 24.85 -5.56
N PHE A 43 8.48 25.01 -6.18
CA PHE A 43 7.50 23.91 -6.25
C PHE A 43 8.03 22.70 -7.02
N GLU A 44 8.72 22.92 -8.14
CA GLU A 44 9.20 21.82 -8.96
C GLU A 44 10.26 20.99 -8.24
N SER A 45 11.19 21.62 -7.56
CA SER A 45 12.21 20.92 -6.77
C SER A 45 11.58 20.14 -5.62
N PHE A 46 10.63 20.75 -4.92
CA PHE A 46 9.91 20.11 -3.83
C PHE A 46 9.12 18.89 -4.33
N LYS A 47 8.43 19.05 -5.45
CA LYS A 47 7.66 17.96 -6.06
C LYS A 47 8.55 16.79 -6.44
N LYS A 48 9.70 17.04 -7.05
CA LYS A 48 10.67 16.00 -7.39
C LYS A 48 11.15 15.26 -6.14
N GLY A 49 11.42 16.00 -5.07
CA GLY A 49 11.83 15.41 -3.80
C GLY A 49 10.77 14.46 -3.26
N ILE A 50 9.51 14.86 -3.28
CA ILE A 50 8.40 14.04 -2.81
C ILE A 50 8.21 12.81 -3.71
N GLU A 51 8.35 12.94 -5.01
CA GLU A 51 8.28 11.82 -5.94
C GLU A 51 9.38 10.77 -5.66
N LEU A 52 10.58 11.23 -5.34
CA LEU A 52 11.67 10.33 -4.96
C LEU A 52 11.38 9.59 -3.66
N VAL A 53 10.81 10.27 -2.67
CA VAL A 53 10.41 9.64 -1.41
C VAL A 53 9.34 8.59 -1.66
N TYR A 54 8.36 8.89 -2.50
CA TYR A 54 7.30 7.96 -2.86
C TYR A 54 7.88 6.70 -3.51
N ALA A 55 8.81 6.88 -4.46
CA ALA A 55 9.47 5.77 -5.13
C ALA A 55 10.28 4.91 -4.15
N GLN A 56 10.98 5.55 -3.23
CA GLN A 56 11.77 4.86 -2.19
C GLN A 56 10.87 4.00 -1.31
N LEU A 57 9.75 4.54 -0.86
CA LEU A 57 8.80 3.81 -0.03
C LEU A 57 8.21 2.63 -0.79
N ASN A 58 7.82 2.83 -2.04
CA ASN A 58 7.31 1.75 -2.88
C ASN A 58 8.33 0.63 -3.06
N ASP A 59 9.60 0.96 -3.26
CA ASP A 59 10.65 -0.06 -3.40
C ASP A 59 10.80 -0.88 -2.13
N ILE A 60 10.78 -0.25 -0.97
CA ILE A 60 10.87 -0.94 0.32
C ILE A 60 9.71 -1.92 0.48
N LEU A 61 8.49 -1.45 0.22
CA LEU A 61 7.28 -2.28 0.35
C LEU A 61 7.28 -3.44 -0.65
N LYS A 62 7.73 -3.17 -1.88
CA LYS A 62 7.84 -4.21 -2.90
C LYS A 62 8.81 -5.31 -2.49
N GLN A 63 9.95 -4.94 -1.90
CA GLN A 63 10.93 -5.90 -1.39
C GLN A 63 10.36 -6.76 -0.26
N GLU A 64 9.41 -6.21 0.52
CA GLU A 64 8.72 -6.96 1.56
C GLU A 64 7.62 -7.89 0.99
N GLY A 65 7.36 -7.81 -0.31
CA GLY A 65 6.39 -8.67 -0.97
C GLY A 65 5.03 -8.03 -1.22
N LEU A 66 4.94 -6.70 -1.05
CA LEU A 66 3.70 -5.98 -1.32
C LEU A 66 3.53 -5.73 -2.81
N THR A 67 2.34 -6.02 -3.33
CA THR A 67 1.97 -5.70 -4.72
C THR A 67 0.61 -5.02 -4.73
N SER A 68 0.40 -4.11 -5.67
CA SER A 68 -0.90 -3.47 -5.85
C SER A 68 -1.83 -4.38 -6.65
N ILE A 69 -3.11 -4.32 -6.35
CA ILE A 69 -4.13 -5.07 -7.07
C ILE A 69 -4.49 -4.31 -8.34
N ALA A 70 -4.48 -5.00 -9.49
CA ALA A 70 -4.91 -4.39 -10.73
C ALA A 70 -6.42 -4.17 -10.71
N ALA A 71 -6.86 -2.98 -11.13
CA ALA A 71 -8.27 -2.64 -11.09
C ALA A 71 -8.72 -1.85 -12.31
N GLN A 72 -8.16 -0.69 -12.56
CA GLN A 72 -8.65 0.22 -13.59
C GLN A 72 -8.66 -0.41 -14.98
N GLY A 73 -9.80 -0.29 -15.68
CA GLY A 73 -9.97 -0.84 -17.01
C GLY A 73 -10.30 -2.32 -17.04
N LEU A 74 -10.24 -3.01 -15.91
CA LEU A 74 -10.54 -4.43 -15.81
C LEU A 74 -12.00 -4.66 -15.44
N LYS A 75 -12.46 -5.87 -15.67
CA LYS A 75 -13.78 -6.28 -15.19
C LYS A 75 -13.75 -6.41 -13.68
N PHE A 76 -14.83 -6.00 -13.04
CA PHE A 76 -14.97 -6.10 -11.58
C PHE A 76 -14.80 -7.54 -11.11
N ASP A 77 -13.93 -7.72 -10.12
CA ASP A 77 -13.67 -9.01 -9.47
C ASP A 77 -14.02 -8.89 -7.99
N PRO A 78 -15.11 -9.54 -7.52
CA PRO A 78 -15.54 -9.40 -6.13
C PRO A 78 -14.54 -9.90 -5.10
N TYR A 79 -13.58 -10.73 -5.50
CA TYR A 79 -12.54 -11.21 -4.59
C TYR A 79 -11.48 -10.16 -4.30
N LYS A 80 -11.28 -9.22 -5.23
CA LYS A 80 -10.19 -8.23 -5.17
C LYS A 80 -10.69 -6.80 -5.06
N HIS A 81 -11.92 -6.54 -5.50
CA HIS A 81 -12.45 -5.19 -5.59
C HIS A 81 -13.68 -5.02 -4.73
N GLU A 82 -13.88 -3.81 -4.21
CA GLU A 82 -15.08 -3.41 -3.49
C GLU A 82 -15.72 -2.24 -4.24
N VAL A 83 -16.97 -2.39 -4.65
CA VAL A 83 -17.68 -1.35 -5.38
C VAL A 83 -18.22 -0.31 -4.42
N LEU A 84 -17.80 0.95 -4.59
CA LEU A 84 -18.36 2.08 -3.84
C LEU A 84 -19.39 2.84 -4.64
N MET A 85 -19.24 2.89 -5.96
CA MET A 85 -20.10 3.67 -6.85
C MET A 85 -20.30 2.97 -8.18
N LYS A 86 -21.48 3.21 -8.77
CA LYS A 86 -21.77 2.82 -10.15
C LYS A 86 -22.08 4.09 -10.95
N GLU A 87 -21.60 4.13 -12.17
CA GLU A 87 -21.83 5.26 -13.06
C GLU A 87 -22.12 4.77 -14.47
N LYS A 88 -23.08 5.42 -15.12
CA LYS A 88 -23.37 5.09 -16.53
C LYS A 88 -22.18 5.45 -17.39
N SER A 89 -21.86 4.57 -18.33
CA SER A 89 -20.73 4.71 -19.23
C SER A 89 -21.06 4.06 -20.57
N ASP A 90 -20.33 4.43 -21.59
CA ASP A 90 -20.38 3.77 -22.91
C ASP A 90 -19.67 2.41 -22.89
N LYS A 91 -19.01 2.07 -21.81
CA LYS A 91 -18.34 0.78 -21.66
C LYS A 91 -19.33 -0.29 -21.22
N GLU A 92 -18.89 -1.56 -21.36
CA GLU A 92 -19.66 -2.70 -20.88
C GLU A 92 -19.93 -2.56 -19.37
N GLU A 93 -20.95 -3.26 -18.90
CA GLU A 93 -21.24 -3.30 -17.47
C GLU A 93 -20.10 -3.94 -16.67
N ASP A 94 -19.98 -3.52 -15.42
CA ASP A 94 -19.03 -4.07 -14.46
C ASP A 94 -17.56 -3.87 -14.83
N ILE A 95 -17.26 -2.85 -15.61
CA ILE A 95 -15.87 -2.44 -15.86
C ILE A 95 -15.45 -1.40 -14.82
N VAL A 96 -14.28 -1.57 -14.26
CA VAL A 96 -13.73 -0.60 -13.30
C VAL A 96 -13.36 0.69 -14.06
N LEU A 97 -14.12 1.75 -13.80
CA LEU A 97 -13.90 3.05 -14.43
C LEU A 97 -12.80 3.82 -13.73
N GLU A 98 -12.78 3.73 -12.41
CA GLU A 98 -11.84 4.48 -11.58
C GLU A 98 -11.52 3.71 -10.31
N GLU A 99 -10.25 3.70 -9.92
CA GLU A 99 -9.80 3.16 -8.66
C GLU A 99 -9.77 4.30 -7.64
N LEU A 100 -10.69 4.26 -6.68
CA LEU A 100 -10.83 5.31 -5.66
C LEU A 100 -9.82 5.13 -4.51
N GLN A 101 -9.48 3.89 -4.21
CA GLN A 101 -8.45 3.56 -3.25
C GLN A 101 -7.77 2.28 -3.68
N LYS A 102 -6.44 2.31 -3.74
CA LYS A 102 -5.67 1.14 -4.17
C LYS A 102 -5.78 -0.01 -3.18
N GLY A 103 -5.99 -1.22 -3.71
CA GLY A 103 -5.89 -2.44 -2.94
C GLY A 103 -4.49 -3.03 -3.01
N TYR A 104 -4.14 -3.83 -2.02
CA TYR A 104 -2.81 -4.42 -1.93
C TYR A 104 -2.86 -5.87 -1.49
N GLU A 105 -1.94 -6.64 -2.03
CA GLU A 105 -1.67 -8.02 -1.62
C GLU A 105 -0.28 -8.11 -1.03
N LEU A 106 -0.13 -8.93 0.00
CA LEU A 106 1.17 -9.25 0.58
C LEU A 106 1.42 -10.74 0.38
N LYS A 107 2.39 -11.07 -0.46
CA LYS A 107 2.75 -12.46 -0.77
C LYS A 107 1.54 -13.32 -1.15
N GLY A 108 0.67 -12.76 -1.99
CA GLY A 108 -0.53 -13.42 -2.47
C GLY A 108 -1.76 -13.32 -1.58
N LYS A 109 -1.64 -12.71 -0.41
CA LYS A 109 -2.74 -12.53 0.52
C LYS A 109 -3.25 -11.10 0.47
N ILE A 110 -4.55 -10.92 0.27
CA ILE A 110 -5.14 -9.58 0.20
C ILE A 110 -5.10 -8.91 1.56
N LEU A 111 -4.46 -7.73 1.64
CA LEU A 111 -4.46 -6.90 2.83
C LEU A 111 -5.63 -5.94 2.85
N ARG A 112 -5.98 -5.40 1.70
CA ARG A 112 -7.19 -4.60 1.52
C ARG A 112 -7.60 -4.62 0.05
N HIS A 113 -8.90 -4.57 -0.18
CA HIS A 113 -9.47 -4.57 -1.53
C HIS A 113 -9.29 -3.21 -2.19
N SER A 114 -9.24 -3.19 -3.53
CA SER A 114 -9.32 -1.93 -4.27
C SER A 114 -10.76 -1.41 -4.18
N LYS A 115 -10.92 -0.16 -3.78
CA LYS A 115 -12.24 0.50 -3.77
C LYS A 115 -12.42 1.18 -5.11
N VAL A 116 -13.50 0.81 -5.81
CA VAL A 116 -13.65 1.14 -7.22
C VAL A 116 -15.02 1.73 -7.55
N LYS A 117 -15.04 2.46 -8.65
CA LYS A 117 -16.25 2.90 -9.33
C LYS A 117 -16.36 2.05 -10.58
N ILE A 118 -17.52 1.46 -10.81
CA ILE A 118 -17.75 0.59 -11.98
C ILE A 118 -18.83 1.15 -12.89
N SER A 119 -18.84 0.68 -14.14
CA SER A 119 -19.88 0.98 -15.10
C SER A 119 -21.12 0.14 -14.82
N GLY A 120 -22.29 0.75 -14.96
CA GLY A 120 -23.50 -0.02 -14.71
C GLY A 120 -24.80 0.74 -14.85
#